data_1ad2a0ad419bbc36cc60d1e317c1fb08
#
_entry.id   1ad2a0ad419bbc36cc60d1e317c1fb08
#
_cell.length_a   1.000
_cell.length_b   1.000
_cell.length_c   1.000
_cell.angle_alpha   90.00
_cell.angle_beta   90.00
_cell.angle_gamma   90.00
#
_symmetry.space_group_name_H-M   'P 1'
#
loop_
_entity.id
_entity.type
_entity.pdbx_description
1 polymer ?
#
loop_
_entity_poly.entity_id
_entity_poly.type
_entity_poly.pdbx_seq_one_letter_code
_entity_poly.pdbx_strand_id
1 'polypeptide(L)'
;LAQSFPASDRTWAISLTASQVIYAGGGVRSSVKSSTLVRDAAELDLKAAINDALLGVRTAFYGVLLSREKITVQEKNLDLLQQQLKNVTDRFNAGTVSSFEKLRGEVAVANAKVPLITARNDYRLAIETLRQALGFTTNKQESLRKIPDFIGTLDYAPVSFELQSAFTAAQVNRPELQRLAKLTSAREESVTAAKSGAKPTVSAFGGWQLRKGGTNSFSDSNDGWLVGVQSQWAIFDGRATAGRVSQARSVLEQTKLTLTEAQLAAEVEVRRAFSQWQQATELADASKLVTGQAEESVRLANARYNAGTGTQLDVLSAQVDLTTARTNQLQAYYAYNVAVASLRKAMGQADEFVTN
;
A
#
# COMPACT_ATOMS: atom_id res chain seq x y z
N LEU A 1 -78.51 35.32 10.94
CA LEU A 1 -77.53 35.53 12.03
C LEU A 1 -76.28 34.70 11.69
N ALA A 2 -75.33 35.31 10.96
CA ALA A 2 -74.03 34.74 10.76
C ALA A 2 -73.23 34.92 12.07
N GLN A 3 -73.01 33.84 12.84
CA GLN A 3 -72.02 33.83 13.89
C GLN A 3 -70.62 33.92 13.24
N SER A 4 -70.02 35.10 13.27
CA SER A 4 -68.62 35.25 12.91
C SER A 4 -67.81 34.65 14.07
N PHE A 5 -67.22 33.50 13.81
CA PHE A 5 -66.18 32.95 14.70
C PHE A 5 -64.99 33.90 14.64
N PRO A 6 -64.50 34.38 15.80
CA PRO A 6 -63.31 35.18 15.83
C PRO A 6 -62.15 34.32 15.29
N ALA A 7 -61.62 34.66 14.11
CA ALA A 7 -60.43 34.06 13.57
C ALA A 7 -59.24 34.38 14.53
N SER A 8 -58.66 33.39 15.07
CA SER A 8 -57.41 33.56 15.85
C SER A 8 -56.29 33.97 14.91
N ASP A 9 -55.80 35.18 15.01
CA ASP A 9 -54.78 35.73 14.14
C ASP A 9 -53.37 35.10 14.36
N ARG A 10 -53.15 34.45 15.51
CA ARG A 10 -51.83 33.86 15.83
C ARG A 10 -52.00 32.63 16.71
N THR A 11 -51.59 31.48 16.21
CA THR A 11 -51.42 30.24 16.97
C THR A 11 -49.95 29.85 17.00
N TRP A 12 -49.47 29.36 18.11
CA TRP A 12 -48.14 28.79 18.23
C TRP A 12 -48.18 27.57 19.13
N ALA A 13 -47.24 26.63 18.89
CA ALA A 13 -47.03 25.46 19.71
C ALA A 13 -45.52 25.20 19.87
N ILE A 14 -45.13 24.91 21.08
CA ILE A 14 -43.80 24.41 21.42
C ILE A 14 -43.97 22.99 21.92
N SER A 15 -43.28 22.02 21.34
CA SER A 15 -43.34 20.63 21.76
C SER A 15 -41.97 20.05 21.95
N LEU A 16 -41.74 19.34 23.04
CA LEU A 16 -40.57 18.51 23.24
C LEU A 16 -41.06 17.06 23.34
N THR A 17 -40.63 16.23 22.35
CA THR A 17 -41.08 14.83 22.28
C THR A 17 -39.87 13.92 22.21
N ALA A 18 -39.81 12.90 23.05
CA ALA A 18 -38.89 11.79 22.98
C ALA A 18 -39.67 10.55 22.52
N SER A 19 -39.09 9.82 21.56
CA SER A 19 -39.66 8.54 21.08
C SER A 19 -38.58 7.45 21.05
N GLN A 20 -38.96 6.26 21.51
CA GLN A 20 -38.12 5.08 21.50
C GLN A 20 -38.83 3.92 20.79
N VAL A 21 -38.20 3.37 19.78
CA VAL A 21 -38.68 2.13 19.16
C VAL A 21 -38.40 0.97 20.08
N ILE A 22 -39.46 0.29 20.54
CA ILE A 22 -39.38 -0.89 21.41
C ILE A 22 -39.24 -2.16 20.54
N TYR A 23 -39.99 -2.24 19.45
CA TYR A 23 -40.00 -3.36 18.55
C TYR A 23 -40.15 -2.90 17.11
N ALA A 24 -39.33 -3.42 16.20
CA ALA A 24 -39.38 -3.14 14.75
C ALA A 24 -39.11 -4.42 13.94
N GLY A 25 -39.73 -5.53 14.30
CA GLY A 25 -39.60 -6.78 13.54
C GLY A 25 -38.18 -7.34 13.44
N GLY A 26 -37.25 -6.88 14.28
CA GLY A 26 -35.83 -7.19 14.21
C GLY A 26 -34.99 -6.22 13.36
N GLY A 27 -35.62 -5.27 12.67
CA GLY A 27 -34.95 -4.34 11.75
C GLY A 27 -33.88 -3.48 12.41
N VAL A 28 -34.16 -2.89 13.60
CA VAL A 28 -33.20 -2.06 14.34
C VAL A 28 -31.95 -2.89 14.73
N ARG A 29 -32.14 -4.09 15.28
CA ARG A 29 -31.04 -4.98 15.69
C ARG A 29 -30.16 -5.36 14.49
N SER A 30 -30.78 -5.75 13.37
CA SER A 30 -30.05 -6.11 12.15
C SER A 30 -29.35 -4.90 11.53
N SER A 31 -29.94 -3.70 11.59
CA SER A 31 -29.27 -2.47 11.13
C SER A 31 -28.04 -2.14 11.99
N VAL A 32 -28.14 -2.24 13.31
CA VAL A 32 -27.00 -2.04 14.22
C VAL A 32 -25.91 -3.08 13.95
N LYS A 33 -26.26 -4.36 13.79
CA LYS A 33 -25.31 -5.43 13.48
C LYS A 33 -24.65 -5.23 12.13
N SER A 34 -25.41 -4.83 11.11
CA SER A 34 -24.87 -4.46 9.80
C SER A 34 -23.84 -3.32 9.90
N SER A 35 -24.19 -2.24 10.64
CA SER A 35 -23.27 -1.12 10.85
C SER A 35 -22.00 -1.52 11.62
N THR A 36 -22.12 -2.41 12.62
CA THR A 36 -20.97 -2.96 13.34
C THR A 36 -20.05 -3.75 12.41
N LEU A 37 -20.60 -4.60 11.55
CA LEU A 37 -19.84 -5.37 10.56
C LEU A 37 -19.16 -4.47 9.52
N VAL A 38 -19.80 -3.36 9.12
CA VAL A 38 -19.20 -2.34 8.26
C VAL A 38 -18.04 -1.63 8.95
N ARG A 39 -18.16 -1.32 10.26
CA ARG A 39 -17.06 -0.78 11.06
C ARG A 39 -15.88 -1.76 11.10
N ASP A 40 -16.13 -3.03 11.41
CA ASP A 40 -15.10 -4.08 11.44
C ASP A 40 -14.42 -4.22 10.06
N ALA A 41 -15.19 -4.08 8.97
CA ALA A 41 -14.65 -4.06 7.61
C ALA A 41 -13.74 -2.85 7.37
N ALA A 42 -14.08 -1.68 7.90
CA ALA A 42 -13.23 -0.49 7.79
C ALA A 42 -11.91 -0.62 8.57
N GLU A 43 -11.92 -1.31 9.72
CA GLU A 43 -10.69 -1.63 10.47
C GLU A 43 -9.76 -2.55 9.66
N LEU A 44 -10.33 -3.51 8.92
CA LEU A 44 -9.57 -4.38 8.02
C LEU A 44 -9.05 -3.62 6.79
N ASP A 45 -9.78 -2.63 6.30
CA ASP A 45 -9.34 -1.74 5.21
C ASP A 45 -8.13 -0.88 5.65
N LEU A 46 -8.17 -0.39 6.90
CA LEU A 46 -7.02 0.28 7.51
C LEU A 46 -5.80 -0.65 7.58
N LYS A 47 -5.96 -1.91 7.98
CA LYS A 47 -4.86 -2.89 7.99
C LYS A 47 -4.28 -3.13 6.59
N ALA A 48 -5.12 -3.22 5.57
CA ALA A 48 -4.67 -3.34 4.18
C ALA A 48 -3.84 -2.11 3.76
N ALA A 49 -4.33 -0.90 4.05
CA ALA A 49 -3.62 0.34 3.75
C ALA A 49 -2.27 0.44 4.48
N ILE A 50 -2.19 -0.01 5.73
CA ILE A 50 -0.93 -0.09 6.49
C ILE A 50 0.05 -1.04 5.81
N ASN A 51 -0.40 -2.24 5.40
CA ASN A 51 0.46 -3.21 4.71
C ASN A 51 0.99 -2.67 3.37
N ASP A 52 0.16 -1.93 2.62
CA ASP A 52 0.57 -1.28 1.38
C ASP A 52 1.61 -0.18 1.63
N ALA A 53 1.39 0.65 2.65
CA ALA A 53 2.32 1.70 3.03
C ALA A 53 3.67 1.12 3.48
N LEU A 54 3.67 0.06 4.29
CA LEU A 54 4.88 -0.63 4.75
C LEU A 54 5.68 -1.23 3.59
N LEU A 55 5.02 -1.89 2.63
CA LEU A 55 5.68 -2.37 1.42
C LEU A 55 6.28 -1.21 0.62
N GLY A 56 5.55 -0.10 0.47
CA GLY A 56 6.02 1.11 -0.19
C GLY A 56 7.27 1.69 0.46
N VAL A 57 7.26 1.85 1.78
CA VAL A 57 8.42 2.33 2.56
C VAL A 57 9.61 1.39 2.42
N ARG A 58 9.39 0.07 2.55
CA ARG A 58 10.44 -0.95 2.43
C ARG A 58 11.08 -0.94 1.04
N THR A 59 10.26 -0.87 -0.01
CA THR A 59 10.73 -0.77 -1.40
C THR A 59 11.55 0.49 -1.62
N ALA A 60 11.09 1.64 -1.12
CA ALA A 60 11.82 2.91 -1.21
C ALA A 60 13.14 2.84 -0.43
N PHE A 61 13.16 2.22 0.76
CA PHE A 61 14.38 2.03 1.55
C PHE A 61 15.42 1.16 0.82
N TYR A 62 15.00 0.02 0.25
CA TYR A 62 15.89 -0.79 -0.58
C TYR A 62 16.39 -0.02 -1.82
N GLY A 63 15.56 0.87 -2.38
CA GLY A 63 15.97 1.77 -3.46
C GLY A 63 17.08 2.74 -3.05
N VAL A 64 17.05 3.26 -1.83
CA VAL A 64 18.13 4.10 -1.28
C VAL A 64 19.41 3.29 -1.12
N LEU A 65 19.34 2.07 -0.54
CA LEU A 65 20.50 1.18 -0.41
C LEU A 65 21.11 0.83 -1.77
N LEU A 66 20.28 0.46 -2.73
CA LEU A 66 20.71 0.17 -4.10
C LEU A 66 21.46 1.35 -4.72
N SER A 67 20.90 2.56 -4.61
CA SER A 67 21.51 3.76 -5.20
C SER A 67 22.82 4.12 -4.51
N ARG A 68 22.93 3.92 -3.19
CA ARG A 68 24.18 4.10 -2.44
C ARG A 68 25.27 3.10 -2.89
N GLU A 69 24.92 1.84 -2.98
CA GLU A 69 25.88 0.80 -3.42
C GLU A 69 26.32 1.01 -4.88
N LYS A 70 25.43 1.50 -5.76
CA LYS A 70 25.80 1.90 -7.12
C LYS A 70 26.86 3.00 -7.14
N ILE A 71 26.77 4.00 -6.25
CA ILE A 71 27.83 5.03 -6.13
C ILE A 71 29.16 4.35 -5.79
N THR A 72 29.17 3.46 -4.81
CA THR A 72 30.37 2.72 -4.40
C THR A 72 30.99 1.94 -5.56
N VAL A 73 30.16 1.27 -6.38
CA VAL A 73 30.63 0.56 -7.59
C VAL A 73 31.26 1.52 -8.59
N GLN A 74 30.61 2.66 -8.87
CA GLN A 74 31.13 3.64 -9.83
C GLN A 74 32.39 4.36 -9.34
N GLU A 75 32.49 4.63 -8.03
CA GLU A 75 33.70 5.22 -7.42
C GLU A 75 34.90 4.26 -7.50
N LYS A 76 34.70 2.98 -7.19
CA LYS A 76 35.72 1.95 -7.35
C LYS A 76 36.16 1.78 -8.81
N ASN A 77 35.21 1.83 -9.74
CA ASN A 77 35.52 1.79 -11.17
C ASN A 77 36.37 2.99 -11.62
N LEU A 78 35.98 4.20 -11.20
CA LEU A 78 36.71 5.41 -11.51
C LEU A 78 38.14 5.39 -10.94
N ASP A 79 38.32 4.93 -9.69
CA ASP A 79 39.61 4.81 -9.03
C ASP A 79 40.52 3.81 -9.81
N LEU A 80 40.00 2.65 -10.15
CA LEU A 80 40.75 1.66 -10.96
C LEU A 80 41.19 2.24 -12.30
N LEU A 81 40.33 2.96 -13.02
CA LEU A 81 40.65 3.58 -14.29
C LEU A 81 41.68 4.72 -14.15
N GLN A 82 41.62 5.48 -13.04
CA GLN A 82 42.64 6.49 -12.75
C GLN A 82 44.00 5.89 -12.44
N GLN A 83 44.05 4.79 -11.68
CA GLN A 83 45.29 4.05 -11.46
C GLN A 83 45.88 3.48 -12.77
N GLN A 84 45.00 2.92 -13.63
CA GLN A 84 45.39 2.43 -14.96
C GLN A 84 45.94 3.56 -15.83
N LEU A 85 45.29 4.72 -15.87
CA LEU A 85 45.78 5.88 -16.64
C LEU A 85 47.12 6.35 -16.11
N LYS A 86 47.36 6.37 -14.80
CA LYS A 86 48.67 6.70 -14.23
C LYS A 86 49.73 5.74 -14.71
N ASN A 87 49.50 4.43 -14.65
CA ASN A 87 50.43 3.41 -15.09
C ASN A 87 50.77 3.56 -16.61
N VAL A 88 49.75 3.82 -17.44
CA VAL A 88 49.95 4.04 -18.87
C VAL A 88 50.72 5.35 -19.14
N THR A 89 50.45 6.41 -18.37
CA THR A 89 51.16 7.68 -18.48
C THR A 89 52.63 7.52 -18.10
N ASP A 90 52.95 6.77 -17.04
CA ASP A 90 54.34 6.48 -16.65
C ASP A 90 55.08 5.68 -17.75
N ARG A 91 54.43 4.68 -18.34
CA ARG A 91 54.97 3.89 -19.49
C ARG A 91 55.16 4.74 -20.75
N PHE A 92 54.23 5.68 -21.03
CA PHE A 92 54.37 6.61 -22.15
C PHE A 92 55.59 7.52 -21.96
N ASN A 93 55.75 8.08 -20.75
CA ASN A 93 56.93 8.91 -20.43
C ASN A 93 58.26 8.13 -20.53
N ALA A 94 58.23 6.82 -20.26
CA ALA A 94 59.36 5.91 -20.48
C ALA A 94 59.53 5.45 -21.95
N GLY A 95 58.66 5.88 -22.88
CA GLY A 95 58.70 5.56 -24.28
C GLY A 95 58.28 4.13 -24.65
N THR A 96 57.60 3.40 -23.70
CA THR A 96 57.25 1.99 -23.90
C THR A 96 55.85 1.75 -24.44
N VAL A 97 55.00 2.80 -24.46
CA VAL A 97 53.63 2.74 -25.03
C VAL A 97 53.34 3.97 -25.90
N SER A 98 52.34 3.87 -26.77
CA SER A 98 51.98 4.94 -27.70
C SER A 98 51.12 6.05 -27.04
N SER A 99 51.15 7.24 -27.67
CA SER A 99 50.23 8.34 -27.27
C SER A 99 48.75 7.96 -27.42
N PHE A 100 48.44 7.03 -28.32
CA PHE A 100 47.10 6.49 -28.50
C PHE A 100 46.59 5.73 -27.25
N GLU A 101 47.44 4.93 -26.60
CA GLU A 101 47.09 4.21 -25.38
C GLU A 101 46.83 5.19 -24.22
N LYS A 102 47.64 6.24 -24.07
CA LYS A 102 47.44 7.29 -23.09
C LYS A 102 46.10 8.00 -23.31
N LEU A 103 45.81 8.43 -24.55
CA LEU A 103 44.58 9.09 -24.92
C LEU A 103 43.34 8.20 -24.62
N ARG A 104 43.45 6.91 -24.94
CA ARG A 104 42.39 5.92 -24.61
C ARG A 104 42.14 5.83 -23.12
N GLY A 105 43.17 5.83 -22.28
CA GLY A 105 43.04 5.87 -20.82
C GLY A 105 42.35 7.15 -20.33
N GLU A 106 42.72 8.29 -20.91
CA GLU A 106 42.09 9.59 -20.58
C GLU A 106 40.59 9.58 -20.91
N VAL A 107 40.22 9.06 -22.09
CA VAL A 107 38.82 8.90 -22.51
C VAL A 107 38.06 7.94 -21.59
N ALA A 108 38.67 6.81 -21.17
CA ALA A 108 38.05 5.86 -20.26
C ALA A 108 37.74 6.50 -18.90
N VAL A 109 38.66 7.28 -18.32
CA VAL A 109 38.44 8.02 -17.07
C VAL A 109 37.35 9.09 -17.25
N ALA A 110 37.33 9.82 -18.35
CA ALA A 110 36.31 10.83 -18.62
C ALA A 110 34.91 10.19 -18.73
N ASN A 111 34.78 9.08 -19.43
CA ASN A 111 33.55 8.33 -19.58
C ASN A 111 33.05 7.74 -18.24
N ALA A 112 33.93 7.31 -17.35
CA ALA A 112 33.56 6.75 -16.05
C ALA A 112 32.98 7.79 -15.07
N LYS A 113 33.24 9.08 -15.29
CA LYS A 113 32.65 10.15 -14.45
C LYS A 113 31.14 10.31 -14.69
N VAL A 114 30.64 10.05 -15.88
CA VAL A 114 29.24 10.25 -16.23
C VAL A 114 28.31 9.33 -15.43
N PRO A 115 28.51 7.98 -15.39
CA PRO A 115 27.68 7.11 -14.57
C PRO A 115 27.78 7.43 -13.07
N LEU A 116 28.93 7.90 -12.57
CA LEU A 116 29.06 8.32 -11.18
C LEU A 116 28.19 9.55 -10.86
N ILE A 117 28.16 10.54 -11.75
CA ILE A 117 27.29 11.73 -11.58
C ILE A 117 25.81 11.30 -11.57
N THR A 118 25.42 10.39 -12.47
CA THR A 118 24.06 9.85 -12.54
C THR A 118 23.72 9.09 -11.25
N ALA A 119 24.60 8.19 -10.79
CA ALA A 119 24.38 7.41 -9.56
C ALA A 119 24.22 8.32 -8.31
N ARG A 120 24.99 9.40 -8.22
CA ARG A 120 24.85 10.39 -7.13
C ARG A 120 23.52 11.15 -7.20
N ASN A 121 23.02 11.43 -8.41
CA ASN A 121 21.70 12.03 -8.57
C ASN A 121 20.58 11.06 -8.21
N ASP A 122 20.68 9.80 -8.66
CA ASP A 122 19.71 8.74 -8.36
C ASP A 122 19.60 8.50 -6.87
N TYR A 123 20.71 8.55 -6.14
CA TYR A 123 20.71 8.45 -4.68
C TYR A 123 19.93 9.60 -4.02
N ARG A 124 20.11 10.84 -4.49
CA ARG A 124 19.33 11.98 -3.98
C ARG A 124 17.84 11.81 -4.25
N LEU A 125 17.46 11.37 -5.45
CA LEU A 125 16.07 11.11 -5.80
C LEU A 125 15.47 9.95 -5.01
N ALA A 126 16.24 8.88 -4.76
CA ALA A 126 15.81 7.76 -3.93
C ALA A 126 15.50 8.20 -2.48
N ILE A 127 16.30 9.10 -1.91
CA ILE A 127 16.03 9.70 -0.59
C ILE A 127 14.72 10.50 -0.60
N GLU A 128 14.46 11.31 -1.63
CA GLU A 128 13.20 12.05 -1.74
C GLU A 128 11.99 11.11 -1.88
N THR A 129 12.15 10.01 -2.63
CA THR A 129 11.12 8.96 -2.73
C THR A 129 10.84 8.30 -1.37
N LEU A 130 11.88 8.01 -0.60
CA LEU A 130 11.72 7.46 0.75
C LEU A 130 11.05 8.47 1.70
N ARG A 131 11.42 9.75 1.61
CA ARG A 131 10.78 10.83 2.39
C ARG A 131 9.30 10.95 2.08
N GLN A 132 8.93 10.87 0.81
CA GLN A 132 7.53 10.84 0.39
C GLN A 132 6.80 9.62 0.97
N ALA A 133 7.39 8.42 0.89
CA ALA A 133 6.81 7.20 1.42
C ALA A 133 6.61 7.27 2.95
N LEU A 134 7.50 7.96 3.67
CA LEU A 134 7.40 8.20 5.11
C LEU A 134 6.44 9.34 5.49
N GLY A 135 5.87 10.06 4.52
CA GLY A 135 4.94 11.15 4.76
C GLY A 135 5.60 12.43 5.30
N PHE A 136 6.91 12.61 5.10
CA PHE A 136 7.57 13.85 5.50
C PHE A 136 7.23 14.99 4.52
N THR A 137 6.51 15.99 5.03
CA THR A 137 6.19 17.21 4.28
C THR A 137 7.26 18.30 4.48
N THR A 138 7.33 19.24 3.54
CA THR A 138 8.32 20.33 3.53
C THR A 138 8.37 21.14 4.84
N ASN A 139 7.24 21.28 5.56
CA ASN A 139 7.17 22.06 6.81
C ASN A 139 7.79 21.34 8.03
N LYS A 140 8.02 20.03 7.97
CA LYS A 140 8.79 19.29 8.99
C LYS A 140 10.28 19.18 8.68
N GLN A 141 10.74 19.88 7.68
CA GLN A 141 12.04 19.75 7.02
C GLN A 141 13.22 20.30 7.84
N GLU A 142 12.98 21.11 8.86
CA GLU A 142 14.09 21.67 9.66
C GLU A 142 14.87 20.62 10.45
N SER A 143 14.22 19.53 10.83
CA SER A 143 14.88 18.40 11.53
C SER A 143 15.65 17.44 10.61
N LEU A 144 15.43 17.50 9.28
CA LEU A 144 16.06 16.61 8.29
C LEU A 144 17.01 17.33 7.33
N ARG A 145 17.54 18.48 7.72
CA ARG A 145 18.61 19.18 6.94
C ARG A 145 19.89 18.36 6.81
N LYS A 146 20.14 17.38 7.69
CA LYS A 146 21.16 16.36 7.49
C LYS A 146 20.49 15.13 6.88
N ILE A 147 21.00 14.68 5.74
CA ILE A 147 20.65 13.38 5.17
C ILE A 147 21.03 12.35 6.25
N PRO A 148 20.07 11.57 6.78
CA PRO A 148 20.39 10.56 7.77
C PRO A 148 21.31 9.51 7.13
N ASP A 149 22.27 8.97 7.91
CA ASP A 149 23.02 7.82 7.50
C ASP A 149 22.10 6.59 7.49
N PHE A 150 21.87 6.04 6.31
CA PHE A 150 21.11 4.82 6.16
C PHE A 150 22.00 3.63 6.49
N ILE A 151 21.72 2.98 7.62
CA ILE A 151 22.45 1.79 8.07
C ILE A 151 21.84 0.56 7.39
N GLY A 152 22.68 -0.36 6.97
CA GLY A 152 22.29 -1.63 6.34
C GLY A 152 23.00 -1.85 5.01
N THR A 153 23.01 -3.08 4.59
CA THR A 153 23.57 -3.56 3.32
C THR A 153 22.45 -4.20 2.49
N LEU A 154 22.63 -4.21 1.19
CA LEU A 154 21.74 -4.90 0.29
C LEU A 154 22.18 -6.37 0.18
N ASP A 155 21.82 -7.15 1.21
CA ASP A 155 22.26 -8.54 1.30
C ASP A 155 21.30 -9.50 0.60
N TYR A 156 21.84 -10.61 0.12
CA TYR A 156 21.10 -11.75 -0.39
C TYR A 156 21.14 -12.88 0.64
N ALA A 157 20.06 -13.03 1.39
CA ALA A 157 19.83 -14.13 2.32
C ALA A 157 18.69 -15.01 1.77
N PRO A 158 18.98 -16.19 1.21
CA PRO A 158 17.96 -17.02 0.59
C PRO A 158 16.95 -17.52 1.63
N VAL A 159 15.66 -17.27 1.35
CA VAL A 159 14.50 -17.75 2.11
C VAL A 159 13.71 -18.67 1.20
N SER A 160 13.24 -19.80 1.72
CA SER A 160 12.38 -20.74 0.97
C SER A 160 10.90 -20.47 1.24
N PHE A 161 10.11 -20.48 0.17
CA PHE A 161 8.66 -20.42 0.25
C PHE A 161 8.06 -21.61 -0.50
N GLU A 162 6.91 -22.10 -0.02
CA GLU A 162 6.13 -23.14 -0.68
C GLU A 162 4.82 -22.51 -1.20
N LEU A 163 4.50 -22.79 -2.46
CA LEU A 163 3.35 -22.18 -3.14
C LEU A 163 2.02 -22.52 -2.45
N GLN A 164 1.84 -23.77 -2.04
CA GLN A 164 0.58 -24.19 -1.41
C GLN A 164 0.37 -23.54 -0.04
N SER A 165 1.44 -23.43 0.74
CA SER A 165 1.42 -22.73 2.03
C SER A 165 1.13 -21.23 1.84
N ALA A 166 1.67 -20.62 0.77
CA ALA A 166 1.41 -19.23 0.43
C ALA A 166 -0.08 -18.98 0.09
N PHE A 167 -0.71 -19.87 -0.65
CA PHE A 167 -2.16 -19.79 -0.91
C PHE A 167 -3.00 -19.88 0.35
N THR A 168 -2.72 -20.89 1.19
CA THR A 168 -3.47 -21.07 2.43
C THR A 168 -3.33 -19.85 3.34
N ALA A 169 -2.12 -19.33 3.46
CA ALA A 169 -1.87 -18.11 4.23
C ALA A 169 -2.64 -16.90 3.68
N ALA A 170 -2.63 -16.71 2.36
CA ALA A 170 -3.35 -15.61 1.72
C ALA A 170 -4.86 -15.67 1.96
N GLN A 171 -5.48 -16.84 1.83
CA GLN A 171 -6.91 -17.00 2.05
C GLN A 171 -7.35 -16.67 3.48
N VAL A 172 -6.49 -16.98 4.47
CA VAL A 172 -6.82 -16.77 5.89
C VAL A 172 -6.44 -15.35 6.37
N ASN A 173 -5.27 -14.87 5.98
CA ASN A 173 -4.66 -13.71 6.62
C ASN A 173 -4.88 -12.37 5.87
N ARG A 174 -5.27 -12.40 4.59
CA ARG A 174 -5.43 -11.16 3.81
C ARG A 174 -6.58 -10.30 4.33
N PRO A 175 -6.29 -9.08 4.78
CA PRO A 175 -7.32 -8.20 5.34
C PRO A 175 -8.37 -7.80 4.29
N GLU A 176 -8.02 -7.72 3.00
CA GLU A 176 -8.96 -7.39 1.92
C GLU A 176 -10.04 -8.48 1.75
N LEU A 177 -9.68 -9.77 1.87
CA LEU A 177 -10.61 -10.88 1.81
C LEU A 177 -11.50 -10.94 3.06
N GLN A 178 -10.91 -10.76 4.23
CA GLN A 178 -11.64 -10.67 5.50
C GLN A 178 -12.62 -9.50 5.49
N ARG A 179 -12.24 -8.35 4.94
CA ARG A 179 -13.10 -7.18 4.76
C ARG A 179 -14.34 -7.51 3.93
N LEU A 180 -14.16 -8.13 2.77
CA LEU A 180 -15.26 -8.52 1.90
C LEU A 180 -16.17 -9.57 2.54
N ALA A 181 -15.63 -10.50 3.34
CA ALA A 181 -16.42 -11.44 4.11
C ALA A 181 -17.29 -10.72 5.16
N LYS A 182 -16.75 -9.72 5.87
CA LYS A 182 -17.51 -8.88 6.81
C LYS A 182 -18.60 -8.08 6.10
N LEU A 183 -18.32 -7.52 4.92
CA LEU A 183 -19.32 -6.81 4.11
C LEU A 183 -20.42 -7.75 3.62
N THR A 184 -20.10 -8.99 3.23
CA THR A 184 -21.09 -10.01 2.87
C THR A 184 -22.04 -10.28 4.04
N SER A 185 -21.50 -10.49 5.25
CA SER A 185 -22.31 -10.66 6.45
C SER A 185 -23.16 -9.41 6.78
N ALA A 186 -22.64 -8.20 6.54
CA ALA A 186 -23.40 -6.97 6.70
C ALA A 186 -24.59 -6.89 5.72
N ARG A 187 -24.44 -7.39 4.48
CA ARG A 187 -25.54 -7.47 3.50
C ARG A 187 -26.59 -8.53 3.87
N GLU A 188 -26.20 -9.64 4.51
CA GLU A 188 -27.13 -10.61 5.07
C GLU A 188 -28.03 -10.00 6.15
N GLU A 189 -27.45 -9.20 7.03
CA GLU A 189 -28.20 -8.43 8.02
C GLU A 189 -29.10 -7.37 7.35
N SER A 190 -28.66 -6.75 6.25
CA SER A 190 -29.47 -5.81 5.50
C SER A 190 -30.71 -6.48 4.88
N VAL A 191 -30.60 -7.73 4.41
CA VAL A 191 -31.74 -8.52 3.96
C VAL A 191 -32.72 -8.76 5.11
N THR A 192 -32.23 -9.06 6.29
CA THR A 192 -33.06 -9.26 7.49
C THR A 192 -33.75 -7.95 7.90
N ALA A 193 -33.05 -6.83 7.82
CA ALA A 193 -33.63 -5.50 8.05
C ALA A 193 -34.73 -5.17 7.01
N ALA A 194 -34.52 -5.49 5.73
CA ALA A 194 -35.54 -5.30 4.70
C ALA A 194 -36.81 -6.14 4.96
N LYS A 195 -36.64 -7.39 5.43
CA LYS A 195 -37.76 -8.27 5.79
C LYS A 195 -38.58 -7.75 6.99
N SER A 196 -38.01 -6.92 7.86
CA SER A 196 -38.73 -6.37 9.02
C SER A 196 -39.86 -5.44 8.62
N GLY A 197 -39.86 -4.87 7.42
CA GLY A 197 -40.93 -4.03 6.90
C GLY A 197 -42.30 -4.74 6.75
N ALA A 198 -42.32 -6.09 6.74
CA ALA A 198 -43.55 -6.87 6.77
C ALA A 198 -44.09 -7.13 8.21
N LYS A 199 -43.38 -6.67 9.24
CA LYS A 199 -43.75 -6.87 10.66
C LYS A 199 -44.20 -5.57 11.30
N PRO A 200 -44.99 -5.61 12.37
CA PRO A 200 -45.40 -4.40 13.11
C PRO A 200 -44.18 -3.71 13.74
N THR A 201 -44.25 -2.39 13.83
CA THR A 201 -43.37 -1.57 14.66
C THR A 201 -44.13 -1.09 15.88
N VAL A 202 -43.49 -1.13 17.05
CA VAL A 202 -44.03 -0.62 18.32
C VAL A 202 -43.04 0.39 18.88
N SER A 203 -43.50 1.59 19.15
CA SER A 203 -42.72 2.66 19.77
C SER A 203 -43.46 3.24 20.99
N ALA A 204 -42.72 3.56 22.02
CA ALA A 204 -43.18 4.40 23.11
C ALA A 204 -42.76 5.84 22.85
N PHE A 205 -43.59 6.77 23.24
CA PHE A 205 -43.27 8.18 23.15
C PHE A 205 -43.73 8.90 24.42
N GLY A 206 -43.01 9.94 24.78
CA GLY A 206 -43.35 10.86 25.83
C GLY A 206 -42.94 12.27 25.45
N GLY A 207 -43.72 13.22 25.87
CA GLY A 207 -43.43 14.61 25.53
C GLY A 207 -44.16 15.60 26.39
N TRP A 208 -43.76 16.83 26.29
CA TRP A 208 -44.44 17.98 26.84
C TRP A 208 -44.73 18.95 25.70
N GLN A 209 -45.94 19.53 25.73
CA GLN A 209 -46.30 20.52 24.73
C GLN A 209 -46.95 21.74 25.42
N LEU A 210 -46.61 22.89 24.90
CA LEU A 210 -47.25 24.16 25.24
C LEU A 210 -47.92 24.69 23.96
N ARG A 211 -49.18 24.93 23.99
CA ARG A 211 -49.96 25.41 22.84
C ARG A 211 -50.79 26.65 23.22
N LYS A 212 -50.72 27.66 22.41
CA LYS A 212 -51.65 28.81 22.51
C LYS A 212 -52.91 28.49 21.74
N GLY A 213 -54.07 28.61 22.43
CA GLY A 213 -55.40 28.48 21.85
C GLY A 213 -55.83 29.70 21.01
N GLY A 214 -57.02 29.63 20.50
CA GLY A 214 -57.56 30.61 19.55
C GLY A 214 -58.01 31.97 20.15
N THR A 215 -57.46 32.37 21.33
CA THR A 215 -57.74 33.67 21.95
C THR A 215 -56.60 34.67 21.69
N ASN A 216 -56.94 35.98 21.64
CA ASN A 216 -55.91 37.03 21.39
C ASN A 216 -55.05 37.36 22.64
N SER A 217 -55.30 36.69 23.78
CA SER A 217 -54.52 36.87 25.00
C SER A 217 -53.30 35.97 25.02
N PHE A 218 -52.12 36.53 25.35
CA PHE A 218 -50.88 35.74 25.46
C PHE A 218 -50.87 34.80 26.65
N SER A 219 -51.72 35.07 27.67
CA SER A 219 -51.84 34.28 28.88
C SER A 219 -52.62 32.98 28.72
N ASP A 220 -53.40 32.79 27.65
CA ASP A 220 -54.20 31.60 27.41
C ASP A 220 -53.44 30.49 26.70
N SER A 221 -52.34 30.07 27.30
CA SER A 221 -51.57 28.90 26.86
C SER A 221 -51.94 27.70 27.73
N ASN A 222 -52.13 26.55 27.06
CA ASN A 222 -52.33 25.27 27.72
C ASN A 222 -51.05 24.43 27.53
N ASP A 223 -50.58 23.90 28.64
CA ASP A 223 -49.45 22.96 28.63
C ASP A 223 -49.92 21.57 29.16
N GLY A 224 -49.18 20.55 28.75
CA GLY A 224 -49.50 19.20 29.17
C GLY A 224 -48.46 18.16 28.77
N TRP A 225 -48.48 17.07 29.51
CA TRP A 225 -47.69 15.90 29.22
C TRP A 225 -48.46 14.95 28.30
N LEU A 226 -47.73 14.35 27.36
CA LEU A 226 -48.25 13.32 26.47
C LEU A 226 -47.34 12.08 26.62
N VAL A 227 -47.95 10.95 26.99
CA VAL A 227 -47.26 9.65 27.09
C VAL A 227 -48.11 8.60 26.41
N GLY A 228 -47.49 7.74 25.59
CA GLY A 228 -48.23 6.70 24.92
C GLY A 228 -47.37 5.64 24.26
N VAL A 229 -48.05 4.62 23.77
CA VAL A 229 -47.44 3.56 22.93
C VAL A 229 -48.17 3.56 21.61
N GLN A 230 -47.43 3.56 20.54
CA GLN A 230 -47.94 3.51 19.17
C GLN A 230 -47.50 2.20 18.51
N SER A 231 -48.43 1.48 17.88
CA SER A 231 -48.12 0.34 17.00
C SER A 231 -48.56 0.66 15.59
N GLN A 232 -47.68 0.41 14.64
CA GLN A 232 -47.95 0.57 13.22
C GLN A 232 -47.61 -0.71 12.49
N TRP A 233 -48.54 -1.20 11.69
CA TRP A 233 -48.37 -2.37 10.84
C TRP A 233 -48.97 -2.15 9.46
N ALA A 234 -48.15 -2.19 8.43
CA ALA A 234 -48.60 -2.13 7.04
C ALA A 234 -49.04 -3.55 6.61
N ILE A 235 -50.32 -3.89 6.74
CA ILE A 235 -50.88 -5.19 6.34
C ILE A 235 -50.75 -5.36 4.83
N PHE A 236 -50.90 -4.29 4.08
CA PHE A 236 -50.71 -4.23 2.62
C PHE A 236 -49.97 -2.95 2.26
N ASP A 237 -48.81 -3.12 1.56
CA ASP A 237 -47.94 -2.03 1.16
C ASP A 237 -47.70 -1.97 -0.34
N GLY A 238 -48.60 -2.58 -1.15
CA GLY A 238 -48.44 -2.62 -2.58
C GLY A 238 -47.20 -3.39 -3.05
N ARG A 239 -46.72 -4.39 -2.30
CA ARG A 239 -45.48 -5.17 -2.52
C ARG A 239 -44.18 -4.38 -2.36
N ALA A 240 -44.19 -3.17 -1.77
CA ALA A 240 -42.99 -2.36 -1.57
C ALA A 240 -41.93 -3.09 -0.72
N THR A 241 -42.35 -3.75 0.36
CA THR A 241 -41.43 -4.57 1.20
C THR A 241 -40.86 -5.76 0.43
N ALA A 242 -41.67 -6.45 -0.40
CA ALA A 242 -41.20 -7.54 -1.25
C ALA A 242 -40.13 -7.05 -2.26
N GLY A 243 -40.36 -5.88 -2.87
CA GLY A 243 -39.39 -5.22 -3.73
C GLY A 243 -38.07 -4.88 -3.02
N ARG A 244 -38.14 -4.29 -1.82
CA ARG A 244 -36.95 -4.00 -1.00
C ARG A 244 -36.17 -5.26 -0.61
N VAL A 245 -36.84 -6.34 -0.28
CA VAL A 245 -36.21 -7.64 0.03
C VAL A 245 -35.54 -8.21 -1.22
N SER A 246 -36.18 -8.15 -2.37
CA SER A 246 -35.58 -8.59 -3.65
C SER A 246 -34.33 -7.77 -3.98
N GLN A 247 -34.39 -6.45 -3.87
CA GLN A 247 -33.24 -5.57 -4.03
C GLN A 247 -32.09 -5.91 -3.06
N ALA A 248 -32.40 -6.07 -1.77
CA ALA A 248 -31.39 -6.41 -0.78
C ALA A 248 -30.71 -7.77 -1.05
N ARG A 249 -31.47 -8.77 -1.53
CA ARG A 249 -30.94 -10.06 -1.97
C ARG A 249 -30.02 -9.93 -3.18
N SER A 250 -30.39 -9.15 -4.17
CA SER A 250 -29.56 -8.92 -5.36
C SER A 250 -28.23 -8.24 -4.98
N VAL A 251 -28.26 -7.26 -4.06
CA VAL A 251 -27.03 -6.62 -3.53
C VAL A 251 -26.17 -7.61 -2.74
N LEU A 252 -26.77 -8.53 -1.97
CA LEU A 252 -26.05 -9.60 -1.28
C LEU A 252 -25.33 -10.51 -2.26
N GLU A 253 -26.04 -10.99 -3.30
CA GLU A 253 -25.44 -11.85 -4.34
C GLU A 253 -24.31 -11.13 -5.10
N GLN A 254 -24.50 -9.87 -5.43
CA GLN A 254 -23.42 -9.04 -6.00
C GLN A 254 -22.20 -9.00 -5.08
N THR A 255 -22.38 -8.80 -3.76
CA THR A 255 -21.27 -8.76 -2.79
C THR A 255 -20.56 -10.10 -2.67
N LYS A 256 -21.29 -11.22 -2.72
CA LYS A 256 -20.72 -12.56 -2.74
C LYS A 256 -19.86 -12.82 -4.00
N LEU A 257 -20.36 -12.40 -5.16
CA LEU A 257 -19.59 -12.50 -6.41
C LEU A 257 -18.32 -11.65 -6.36
N THR A 258 -18.39 -10.44 -5.79
CA THR A 258 -17.21 -9.60 -5.57
C THR A 258 -16.18 -10.26 -4.63
N LEU A 259 -16.64 -10.97 -3.59
CA LEU A 259 -15.74 -11.75 -2.72
C LEU A 259 -15.06 -12.89 -3.50
N THR A 260 -15.82 -13.62 -4.32
CA THR A 260 -15.27 -14.70 -5.17
C THR A 260 -14.25 -14.15 -6.18
N GLU A 261 -14.56 -13.04 -6.84
CA GLU A 261 -13.64 -12.36 -7.74
C GLU A 261 -12.34 -11.94 -7.02
N ALA A 262 -12.46 -11.37 -5.83
CA ALA A 262 -11.30 -10.98 -5.02
C ALA A 262 -10.45 -12.19 -4.58
N GLN A 263 -11.07 -13.35 -4.28
CA GLN A 263 -10.37 -14.59 -3.99
C GLN A 263 -9.56 -15.08 -5.18
N LEU A 264 -10.14 -15.05 -6.38
CA LEU A 264 -9.43 -15.41 -7.62
C LEU A 264 -8.30 -14.43 -7.92
N ALA A 265 -8.52 -13.13 -7.75
CA ALA A 265 -7.49 -12.11 -7.92
C ALA A 265 -6.34 -12.29 -6.94
N ALA A 266 -6.64 -12.62 -5.67
CA ALA A 266 -5.63 -12.91 -4.66
C ALA A 266 -4.80 -14.15 -5.01
N GLU A 267 -5.43 -15.21 -5.55
CA GLU A 267 -4.71 -16.39 -6.04
C GLU A 267 -3.72 -16.05 -7.16
N VAL A 268 -4.16 -15.25 -8.14
CA VAL A 268 -3.29 -14.79 -9.23
C VAL A 268 -2.16 -13.92 -8.71
N GLU A 269 -2.42 -13.02 -7.75
CA GLU A 269 -1.40 -12.17 -7.14
C GLU A 269 -0.33 -13.00 -6.40
N VAL A 270 -0.74 -14.02 -5.62
CA VAL A 270 0.19 -14.94 -4.94
C VAL A 270 1.05 -15.69 -5.96
N ARG A 271 0.46 -16.24 -7.04
CA ARG A 271 1.21 -16.93 -8.11
C ARG A 271 2.23 -16.00 -8.76
N ARG A 272 1.82 -14.76 -9.06
CA ARG A 272 2.71 -13.76 -9.65
C ARG A 272 3.85 -13.39 -8.71
N ALA A 273 3.56 -13.09 -7.44
CA ALA A 273 4.57 -12.76 -6.45
C ALA A 273 5.55 -13.94 -6.21
N PHE A 274 5.03 -15.17 -6.19
CA PHE A 274 5.85 -16.37 -6.06
C PHE A 274 6.78 -16.58 -7.27
N SER A 275 6.26 -16.42 -8.49
CA SER A 275 7.06 -16.50 -9.72
C SER A 275 8.13 -15.40 -9.77
N GLN A 276 7.80 -14.18 -9.35
CA GLN A 276 8.76 -13.08 -9.26
C GLN A 276 9.85 -13.35 -8.22
N TRP A 277 9.49 -13.95 -7.09
CA TRP A 277 10.47 -14.38 -6.09
C TRP A 277 11.40 -15.46 -6.62
N GLN A 278 10.89 -16.50 -7.30
CA GLN A 278 11.71 -17.53 -7.94
C GLN A 278 12.69 -16.92 -8.95
N GLN A 279 12.18 -16.10 -9.86
CA GLN A 279 13.00 -15.40 -10.85
C GLN A 279 14.09 -14.55 -10.18
N ALA A 280 13.74 -13.78 -9.14
CA ALA A 280 14.71 -12.93 -8.45
C ALA A 280 15.78 -13.74 -7.69
N THR A 281 15.42 -14.92 -7.16
CA THR A 281 16.35 -15.87 -6.54
C THR A 281 17.35 -16.39 -7.58
N GLU A 282 16.87 -16.88 -8.72
CA GLU A 282 17.72 -17.38 -9.80
C GLU A 282 18.66 -16.28 -10.35
N LEU A 283 18.14 -15.06 -10.51
CA LEU A 283 18.94 -13.91 -10.94
C LEU A 283 20.02 -13.54 -9.90
N ALA A 284 19.71 -13.59 -8.61
CA ALA A 284 20.66 -13.31 -7.55
C ALA A 284 21.83 -14.33 -7.56
N ASP A 285 21.49 -15.62 -7.67
CA ASP A 285 22.49 -16.69 -7.72
C ASP A 285 23.35 -16.59 -8.99
N ALA A 286 22.74 -16.41 -10.16
CA ALA A 286 23.45 -16.24 -11.43
C ALA A 286 24.37 -15.00 -11.40
N SER A 287 23.87 -13.87 -10.91
CA SER A 287 24.65 -12.63 -10.85
C SER A 287 25.87 -12.72 -9.94
N LYS A 288 25.77 -13.48 -8.84
CA LYS A 288 26.90 -13.75 -7.94
C LYS A 288 28.01 -14.51 -8.66
N LEU A 289 27.65 -15.54 -9.44
CA LEU A 289 28.61 -16.32 -10.22
C LEU A 289 29.28 -15.47 -11.31
N VAL A 290 28.47 -14.69 -12.06
CA VAL A 290 28.99 -13.81 -13.13
C VAL A 290 29.94 -12.75 -12.55
N THR A 291 29.63 -12.18 -11.40
CA THR A 291 30.52 -11.20 -10.75
C THR A 291 31.86 -11.83 -10.37
N GLY A 292 31.87 -13.05 -9.81
CA GLY A 292 33.13 -13.76 -9.52
C GLY A 292 33.95 -14.06 -10.77
N GLN A 293 33.32 -14.46 -11.86
CA GLN A 293 34.01 -14.69 -13.16
C GLN A 293 34.56 -13.38 -13.73
N ALA A 294 33.82 -12.27 -13.63
CA ALA A 294 34.29 -10.98 -14.14
C ALA A 294 35.47 -10.44 -13.31
N GLU A 295 35.50 -10.67 -11.98
CA GLU A 295 36.65 -10.33 -11.13
C GLU A 295 37.88 -11.09 -11.53
N GLU A 296 37.76 -12.38 -11.80
CA GLU A 296 38.89 -13.20 -12.28
C GLU A 296 39.33 -12.77 -13.66
N SER A 297 38.42 -12.43 -14.58
CA SER A 297 38.72 -11.90 -15.89
C SER A 297 39.58 -10.62 -15.82
N VAL A 298 39.21 -9.67 -14.97
CA VAL A 298 40.01 -8.45 -14.74
C VAL A 298 41.40 -8.79 -14.21
N ARG A 299 41.50 -9.73 -13.27
CA ARG A 299 42.78 -10.16 -12.69
C ARG A 299 43.68 -10.74 -13.77
N LEU A 300 43.15 -11.62 -14.61
CA LEU A 300 43.91 -12.25 -15.73
C LEU A 300 44.28 -11.24 -16.81
N ALA A 301 43.37 -10.34 -17.20
CA ALA A 301 43.64 -9.30 -18.17
C ALA A 301 44.81 -8.38 -17.73
N ASN A 302 44.79 -7.96 -16.46
CA ASN A 302 45.89 -7.17 -15.87
C ASN A 302 47.21 -7.94 -15.85
N ALA A 303 47.21 -9.23 -15.48
CA ALA A 303 48.41 -10.06 -15.47
C ALA A 303 49.02 -10.19 -16.88
N ARG A 304 48.21 -10.46 -17.90
CA ARG A 304 48.64 -10.56 -19.30
C ARG A 304 49.18 -9.22 -19.84
N TYR A 305 48.49 -8.11 -19.54
CA TYR A 305 48.94 -6.78 -19.95
C TYR A 305 50.30 -6.43 -19.30
N ASN A 306 50.49 -6.73 -18.02
CA ASN A 306 51.75 -6.49 -17.32
C ASN A 306 52.89 -7.38 -17.85
N ALA A 307 52.58 -8.61 -18.29
CA ALA A 307 53.55 -9.52 -18.93
C ALA A 307 53.83 -9.18 -20.44
N GLY A 308 53.15 -8.15 -20.98
CA GLY A 308 53.30 -7.77 -22.41
C GLY A 308 52.61 -8.71 -23.40
N THR A 309 51.78 -9.67 -22.92
CA THR A 309 51.04 -10.64 -23.76
C THR A 309 49.57 -10.29 -23.96
N GLY A 310 49.11 -9.22 -23.34
CA GLY A 310 47.76 -8.67 -23.49
C GLY A 310 47.77 -7.20 -23.89
N THR A 311 46.61 -6.67 -24.26
CA THR A 311 46.46 -5.27 -24.65
C THR A 311 45.75 -4.46 -23.53
N GLN A 312 45.96 -3.13 -23.57
CA GLN A 312 45.16 -2.22 -22.70
C GLN A 312 43.66 -2.37 -22.96
N LEU A 313 43.25 -2.68 -24.21
CA LEU A 313 41.87 -2.88 -24.57
C LEU A 313 41.25 -4.05 -23.78
N ASP A 314 41.98 -5.16 -23.64
CA ASP A 314 41.51 -6.34 -22.90
C ASP A 314 41.23 -5.97 -21.42
N VAL A 315 42.11 -5.17 -20.81
CA VAL A 315 41.93 -4.69 -19.43
C VAL A 315 40.73 -3.79 -19.31
N LEU A 316 40.58 -2.81 -20.22
CA LEU A 316 39.43 -1.88 -20.19
C LEU A 316 38.11 -2.61 -20.44
N SER A 317 38.07 -3.58 -21.35
CA SER A 317 36.89 -4.40 -21.60
C SER A 317 36.50 -5.21 -20.35
N ALA A 318 37.45 -5.93 -19.76
CA ALA A 318 37.22 -6.70 -18.55
C ALA A 318 36.72 -5.82 -17.38
N GLN A 319 37.21 -4.57 -17.26
CA GLN A 319 36.74 -3.61 -16.25
C GLN A 319 35.28 -3.15 -16.48
N VAL A 320 34.90 -2.92 -17.75
CA VAL A 320 33.51 -2.61 -18.11
C VAL A 320 32.61 -3.80 -17.78
N ASP A 321 33.02 -5.01 -18.10
CA ASP A 321 32.28 -6.24 -17.79
C ASP A 321 32.11 -6.43 -16.28
N LEU A 322 33.16 -6.21 -15.51
CA LEU A 322 33.08 -6.28 -14.05
C LEU A 322 32.13 -5.22 -13.45
N THR A 323 32.20 -3.99 -13.94
CA THR A 323 31.34 -2.90 -13.48
C THR A 323 29.87 -3.20 -13.80
N THR A 324 29.63 -3.75 -14.99
CA THR A 324 28.31 -4.21 -15.42
C THR A 324 27.82 -5.37 -14.55
N ALA A 325 28.64 -6.38 -14.32
CA ALA A 325 28.32 -7.54 -13.48
C ALA A 325 27.97 -7.11 -12.05
N ARG A 326 28.76 -6.24 -11.42
CA ARG A 326 28.48 -5.70 -10.08
C ARG A 326 27.18 -4.89 -10.03
N THR A 327 26.91 -4.08 -11.05
CA THR A 327 25.68 -3.31 -11.12
C THR A 327 24.46 -4.23 -11.27
N ASN A 328 24.55 -5.26 -12.09
CA ASN A 328 23.51 -6.27 -12.27
C ASN A 328 23.28 -7.09 -10.99
N GLN A 329 24.34 -7.42 -10.26
CA GLN A 329 24.26 -8.12 -8.98
C GLN A 329 23.50 -7.28 -7.95
N LEU A 330 23.81 -6.01 -7.80
CA LEU A 330 23.08 -5.11 -6.92
C LEU A 330 21.61 -5.01 -7.29
N GLN A 331 21.32 -4.94 -8.61
CA GLN A 331 19.94 -4.91 -9.10
C GLN A 331 19.19 -6.23 -8.80
N ALA A 332 19.87 -7.37 -8.93
CA ALA A 332 19.31 -8.68 -8.59
C ALA A 332 19.01 -8.81 -7.08
N TYR A 333 19.92 -8.35 -6.23
CA TYR A 333 19.71 -8.36 -4.79
C TYR A 333 18.56 -7.43 -4.34
N TYR A 334 18.46 -6.26 -4.98
CA TYR A 334 17.32 -5.37 -4.79
C TYR A 334 16.01 -6.06 -5.19
N ALA A 335 15.96 -6.63 -6.40
CA ALA A 335 14.78 -7.31 -6.90
C ALA A 335 14.36 -8.48 -6.00
N TYR A 336 15.34 -9.24 -5.48
CA TYR A 336 15.09 -10.32 -4.53
C TYR A 336 14.45 -9.82 -3.24
N ASN A 337 15.01 -8.80 -2.60
CA ASN A 337 14.49 -8.25 -1.34
C ASN A 337 13.07 -7.67 -1.50
N VAL A 338 12.81 -6.99 -2.63
CA VAL A 338 11.47 -6.48 -2.96
C VAL A 338 10.50 -7.63 -3.24
N ALA A 339 10.94 -8.68 -3.95
CA ALA A 339 10.09 -9.84 -4.25
C ALA A 339 9.71 -10.62 -2.98
N VAL A 340 10.65 -10.79 -2.03
CA VAL A 340 10.36 -11.39 -0.71
C VAL A 340 9.32 -10.57 0.04
N ALA A 341 9.50 -9.25 0.11
CA ALA A 341 8.54 -8.37 0.78
C ALA A 341 7.15 -8.41 0.11
N SER A 342 7.11 -8.40 -1.22
CA SER A 342 5.87 -8.47 -2.00
C SER A 342 5.15 -9.80 -1.81
N LEU A 343 5.89 -10.93 -1.77
CA LEU A 343 5.31 -12.25 -1.53
C LEU A 343 4.74 -12.35 -0.11
N ARG A 344 5.44 -11.87 0.91
CA ARG A 344 4.94 -11.82 2.29
C ARG A 344 3.65 -11.00 2.38
N LYS A 345 3.60 -9.83 1.74
CA LYS A 345 2.36 -9.03 1.66
C LYS A 345 1.25 -9.80 0.95
N ALA A 346 1.54 -10.45 -0.19
CA ALA A 346 0.56 -11.24 -0.92
C ALA A 346 0.01 -12.42 -0.11
N MET A 347 0.79 -12.97 0.82
CA MET A 347 0.38 -13.98 1.80
C MET A 347 -0.43 -13.41 2.97
N GLY A 348 -0.56 -12.09 3.08
CA GLY A 348 -1.19 -11.42 4.22
C GLY A 348 -0.39 -11.54 5.51
N GLN A 349 0.90 -11.81 5.43
CA GLN A 349 1.78 -11.85 6.60
C GLN A 349 2.08 -10.43 7.06
N ALA A 350 1.93 -10.19 8.36
CA ALA A 350 2.35 -8.93 8.96
C ALA A 350 3.87 -8.73 8.80
N ASP A 351 4.28 -7.48 8.68
CA ASP A 351 5.70 -7.17 8.69
C ASP A 351 6.29 -7.52 10.06
N GLU A 352 7.46 -8.17 10.09
CA GLU A 352 8.14 -8.60 11.33
C GLU A 352 8.44 -7.43 12.30
N PHE A 353 8.44 -6.20 11.79
CA PHE A 353 8.69 -4.98 12.56
C PHE A 353 7.43 -4.29 13.08
N VAL A 354 6.24 -4.78 12.74
CA VAL A 354 4.97 -4.29 13.28
C VAL A 354 4.52 -5.26 14.38
N THR A 355 4.96 -5.01 15.60
CA THR A 355 4.34 -5.61 16.78
C THR A 355 2.94 -5.02 16.93
N ASN A 356 1.92 -5.89 16.99
CA ASN A 356 0.51 -5.56 17.22
C ASN A 356 0.30 -4.78 18.52
#